data_978c53cb62ac3eb109984ce66b14b566
#
_entry.id   978c53cb62ac3eb109984ce66b14b566
#
_cell.length_a   1.000
_cell.length_b   1.000
_cell.length_c   1.000
_cell.angle_alpha   90.00
_cell.angle_beta   90.00
_cell.angle_gamma   90.00
#
_symmetry.space_group_name_H-M   'P 1'
#
loop_
_entity.id
_entity.type
_entity.pdbx_description
1 polymer ?
#
loop_
_entity_poly.entity_id
_entity_poly.type
_entity_poly.pdbx_seq_one_letter_code
_entity_poly.pdbx_strand_id
1 'polypeptide(L)'
;MASVSEDFAYLAGLLDGEGCVTYKKYWDRKRKDRPRKYFCWRIQMEIVMTHKPTVQWCADKFGGKVYEKPRGEHKMQYRWRRSFRNALEIAKAIIPYSVTKKDALQKIIDHYDDGEYQSGGAYRAMIKLFRENLENENNT
;
A
#
# COMPACT_ATOMS: atom_id res chain seq x y z
N MET A 1 8.64 3.24 22.48
CA MET A 1 7.78 3.32 21.29
C MET A 1 8.60 3.42 20.02
N ALA A 2 8.22 2.67 18.99
CA ALA A 2 8.85 2.80 17.70
C ALA A 2 8.58 4.17 17.10
N SER A 3 9.57 4.80 16.49
CA SER A 3 9.41 6.05 15.77
C SER A 3 8.68 5.83 14.43
N VAL A 4 8.20 6.90 13.81
CA VAL A 4 7.58 6.85 12.48
C VAL A 4 8.57 6.27 11.46
N SER A 5 9.86 6.66 11.54
CA SER A 5 10.92 6.11 10.68
C SER A 5 11.10 4.61 10.87
N GLU A 6 11.03 4.14 12.11
CA GLU A 6 11.12 2.70 12.41
C GLU A 6 9.94 1.95 11.86
N ASP A 7 8.73 2.52 11.91
CA ASP A 7 7.53 1.94 11.32
C ASP A 7 7.66 1.85 9.80
N PHE A 8 8.19 2.87 9.15
CA PHE A 8 8.44 2.86 7.71
C PHE A 8 9.47 1.79 7.33
N ALA A 9 10.57 1.70 8.09
CA ALA A 9 11.59 0.69 7.85
C ALA A 9 11.05 -0.72 8.05
N TYR A 10 10.24 -0.93 9.08
CA TYR A 10 9.60 -2.22 9.34
C TYR A 10 8.67 -2.63 8.20
N LEU A 11 7.81 -1.72 7.74
CA LEU A 11 6.91 -2.01 6.63
C LEU A 11 7.70 -2.30 5.34
N ALA A 12 8.74 -1.53 5.05
CA ALA A 12 9.58 -1.76 3.88
C ALA A 12 10.19 -3.15 3.90
N GLY A 13 10.74 -3.57 5.04
CA GLY A 13 11.30 -4.91 5.20
C GLY A 13 10.25 -6.00 5.10
N LEU A 14 9.09 -5.77 5.67
CA LEU A 14 7.97 -6.71 5.60
C LEU A 14 7.48 -6.90 4.16
N LEU A 15 7.36 -5.82 3.40
CA LEU A 15 7.01 -5.87 1.97
C LEU A 15 8.10 -6.55 1.15
N ASP A 16 9.37 -6.26 1.45
CA ASP A 16 10.50 -6.89 0.74
C ASP A 16 10.49 -8.41 0.90
N GLY A 17 10.17 -8.91 2.10
CA GLY A 17 10.21 -10.33 2.40
C GLY A 17 8.91 -11.08 2.15
N GLU A 18 7.79 -10.50 2.54
CA GLU A 18 6.49 -11.19 2.59
C GLU A 18 5.42 -10.52 1.73
N GLY A 19 5.70 -9.34 1.19
CA GLY A 19 4.70 -8.56 0.48
C GLY A 19 4.81 -8.66 -1.02
N CYS A 20 3.87 -7.96 -1.66
CA CYS A 20 3.82 -7.82 -3.11
C CYS A 20 3.51 -6.38 -3.44
N VAL A 21 4.27 -5.81 -4.37
CA VAL A 21 4.00 -4.49 -4.93
C VAL A 21 3.71 -4.68 -6.41
N THR A 22 2.53 -4.27 -6.84
CA THR A 22 2.07 -4.45 -8.21
C THR A 22 1.93 -3.10 -8.89
N TYR A 23 2.57 -2.97 -10.04
CA TYR A 23 2.40 -1.82 -10.94
C TYR A 23 2.28 -2.37 -12.34
N LYS A 24 1.06 -2.36 -12.88
CA LYS A 24 0.85 -2.83 -14.27
C LYS A 24 -0.33 -2.17 -14.93
N LYS A 25 -0.24 -2.09 -16.24
CA LYS A 25 -1.30 -1.68 -17.14
C LYS A 25 -1.90 -2.92 -17.78
N TYR A 26 -3.21 -2.98 -17.83
CA TYR A 26 -3.90 -4.13 -18.43
C TYR A 26 -5.15 -3.68 -19.18
N TRP A 27 -5.62 -4.55 -20.10
CA TRP A 27 -6.88 -4.32 -20.78
C TRP A 27 -8.03 -4.81 -19.89
N ASP A 28 -9.05 -3.97 -19.73
CA ASP A 28 -10.28 -4.41 -19.06
C ASP A 28 -11.10 -5.26 -20.03
N ARG A 29 -11.23 -6.54 -19.71
CA ARG A 29 -11.99 -7.52 -20.49
C ARG A 29 -13.34 -7.88 -19.86
N LYS A 30 -13.69 -7.29 -18.71
CA LYS A 30 -14.84 -7.74 -17.90
C LYS A 30 -16.20 -7.27 -18.43
N ARG A 31 -16.23 -6.34 -19.38
CA ARG A 31 -17.49 -5.83 -19.91
C ARG A 31 -17.63 -6.19 -21.38
N LYS A 32 -18.29 -7.32 -21.65
CA LYS A 32 -18.55 -7.79 -23.02
C LYS A 32 -19.53 -6.90 -23.78
N ASP A 33 -20.25 -6.03 -23.09
CA ASP A 33 -21.29 -5.14 -23.63
C ASP A 33 -20.73 -3.79 -24.11
N ARG A 34 -19.45 -3.49 -23.88
CA ARG A 34 -18.82 -2.26 -24.34
C ARG A 34 -17.90 -2.52 -25.51
N PRO A 35 -18.12 -1.80 -26.65
CA PRO A 35 -17.29 -2.00 -27.84
C PRO A 35 -15.87 -1.47 -27.72
N ARG A 36 -15.55 -0.72 -26.65
CA ARG A 36 -14.21 -0.16 -26.44
C ARG A 36 -13.49 -0.87 -25.30
N LYS A 37 -12.27 -1.33 -25.59
CA LYS A 37 -11.36 -1.84 -24.58
C LYS A 37 -10.67 -0.66 -23.90
N TYR A 38 -10.65 -0.67 -22.58
CA TYR A 38 -9.98 0.36 -21.78
C TYR A 38 -8.70 -0.18 -21.20
N PHE A 39 -7.66 0.63 -21.19
CA PHE A 39 -6.51 0.35 -20.35
C PHE A 39 -6.86 0.69 -18.90
N CYS A 40 -6.57 -0.25 -18.02
CA CYS A 40 -6.69 -0.07 -16.59
C CYS A 40 -5.32 -0.23 -15.94
N TRP A 41 -5.13 0.46 -14.84
CA TRP A 41 -3.92 0.32 -14.04
C TRP A 41 -4.23 -0.49 -12.79
N ARG A 42 -3.29 -1.36 -12.43
CA ARG A 42 -3.29 -2.01 -11.13
C ARG A 42 -2.05 -1.51 -10.38
N ILE A 43 -2.30 -0.68 -9.38
CA ILE A 43 -1.27 -0.05 -8.55
C ILE A 43 -1.63 -0.37 -7.12
N GLN A 44 -0.85 -1.25 -6.50
CA GLN A 44 -1.16 -1.71 -5.14
C GLN A 44 0.05 -2.29 -4.44
N MET A 45 -0.04 -2.32 -3.13
CA MET A 45 0.86 -3.09 -2.28
C MET A 45 0.02 -3.95 -1.36
N GLU A 46 0.54 -5.12 -1.01
CA GLU A 46 -0.22 -6.13 -0.30
C GLU A 46 0.67 -6.94 0.63
N ILE A 47 0.15 -7.21 1.82
CA ILE A 47 0.73 -8.17 2.77
C ILE A 47 -0.32 -9.23 3.03
N VAL A 48 0.06 -10.49 2.88
CA VAL A 48 -0.80 -11.65 3.19
C VAL A 48 -0.02 -12.58 4.11
N MET A 49 -0.56 -12.85 5.29
CA MET A 49 0.10 -13.68 6.30
C MET A 49 -0.94 -14.44 7.12
N THR A 50 -0.52 -15.52 7.73
CA THR A 50 -1.35 -16.24 8.71
C THR A 50 -1.33 -15.56 10.08
N HIS A 51 -0.32 -14.73 10.35
CA HIS A 51 -0.19 -14.00 11.62
C HIS A 51 -1.01 -12.71 11.59
N LYS A 52 -2.23 -12.79 12.09
CA LYS A 52 -3.18 -11.66 12.07
C LYS A 52 -2.63 -10.39 12.72
N PRO A 53 -1.97 -10.45 13.90
CA PRO A 53 -1.48 -9.21 14.55
C PRO A 53 -0.54 -8.38 13.67
N THR A 54 0.31 -9.02 12.86
CA THR A 54 1.20 -8.31 11.94
C THR A 54 0.39 -7.57 10.87
N VAL A 55 -0.59 -8.25 10.28
CA VAL A 55 -1.43 -7.66 9.24
C VAL A 55 -2.29 -6.53 9.81
N GLN A 56 -2.81 -6.72 11.03
CA GLN A 56 -3.55 -5.67 11.74
C GLN A 56 -2.68 -4.46 12.04
N TRP A 57 -1.40 -4.68 12.39
CA TRP A 57 -0.44 -3.59 12.59
C TRP A 57 -0.31 -2.73 11.32
N CYS A 58 -0.26 -3.35 10.14
CA CYS A 58 -0.20 -2.61 8.88
C CYS A 58 -1.42 -1.70 8.72
N ALA A 59 -2.62 -2.22 8.97
CA ALA A 59 -3.85 -1.45 8.87
C ALA A 59 -3.90 -0.32 9.89
N ASP A 60 -3.49 -0.58 11.12
CA ASP A 60 -3.50 0.41 12.20
C ASP A 60 -2.54 1.58 11.92
N LYS A 61 -1.38 1.29 11.33
CA LYS A 61 -0.34 2.30 11.08
C LYS A 61 -0.52 3.02 9.74
N PHE A 62 -0.98 2.32 8.70
CA PHE A 62 -0.98 2.83 7.33
C PHE A 62 -2.37 2.93 6.73
N GLY A 63 -3.39 2.65 7.51
CA GLY A 63 -4.78 2.73 7.06
C GLY A 63 -5.25 1.49 6.31
N GLY A 64 -6.53 1.45 6.04
CA GLY A 64 -7.17 0.31 5.40
C GLY A 64 -7.71 -0.68 6.41
N LYS A 65 -8.07 -1.84 5.90
CA LYS A 65 -8.70 -2.91 6.69
C LYS A 65 -7.96 -4.22 6.49
N VAL A 66 -8.16 -5.13 7.45
CA VAL A 66 -7.69 -6.50 7.34
C VAL A 66 -8.85 -7.36 6.81
N TYR A 67 -8.55 -8.13 5.77
CA TYR A 67 -9.51 -9.05 5.17
C TYR A 67 -9.08 -10.47 5.45
N GLU A 68 -10.05 -11.33 5.77
CA GLU A 68 -9.81 -12.75 5.88
C GLU A 68 -9.74 -13.38 4.49
N LYS A 69 -8.73 -14.23 4.29
CA LYS A 69 -8.54 -14.97 3.04
C LYS A 69 -8.60 -16.47 3.36
N PRO A 70 -9.78 -17.10 3.27
CA PRO A 70 -9.90 -18.54 3.55
C PRO A 70 -9.10 -19.37 2.55
N ARG A 71 -8.51 -20.46 3.03
CA ARG A 71 -7.71 -21.38 2.21
C ARG A 71 -8.16 -22.84 2.37
N GLY A 72 -9.47 -23.07 2.44
CA GLY A 72 -10.01 -24.40 2.62
C GLY A 72 -9.58 -25.04 3.94
N GLU A 73 -8.85 -26.15 3.89
CA GLU A 73 -8.36 -26.87 5.07
C GLU A 73 -7.10 -26.26 5.68
N HIS A 74 -6.46 -25.30 5.00
CA HIS A 74 -5.26 -24.66 5.49
C HIS A 74 -5.61 -23.53 6.47
N LYS A 75 -4.57 -23.05 7.21
CA LYS A 75 -4.76 -21.94 8.12
C LYS A 75 -5.32 -20.72 7.40
N MET A 76 -6.21 -19.99 8.06
CA MET A 76 -6.73 -18.72 7.58
C MET A 76 -5.57 -17.76 7.33
N GLN A 77 -5.57 -17.12 6.16
CA GLN A 77 -4.68 -16.01 5.88
C GLN A 77 -5.41 -14.69 6.07
N TYR A 78 -4.65 -13.66 6.38
CA TYR A 78 -5.14 -12.30 6.54
C TYR A 78 -4.44 -11.42 5.53
N ARG A 79 -5.19 -10.50 4.94
CA ARG A 79 -4.68 -9.62 3.88
C ARG A 79 -4.89 -8.17 4.24
N TRP A 80 -3.84 -7.37 4.06
CA TRP A 80 -3.89 -5.92 4.04
C TRP A 80 -3.43 -5.45 2.67
N ARG A 81 -4.19 -4.53 2.07
CA ARG A 81 -3.88 -4.00 0.74
C ARG A 81 -4.15 -2.51 0.72
N ARG A 82 -3.25 -1.77 0.07
CA ARG A 82 -3.48 -0.37 -0.25
C ARG A 82 -3.28 -0.20 -1.75
N SER A 83 -4.11 0.67 -2.37
CA SER A 83 -4.16 0.82 -3.82
C SER A 83 -4.12 2.27 -4.22
N PHE A 84 -3.66 2.53 -5.45
CA PHE A 84 -3.65 3.84 -6.09
C PHE A 84 -2.98 4.92 -5.23
N ARG A 85 -3.64 6.02 -4.96
CA ARG A 85 -3.05 7.14 -4.22
C ARG A 85 -2.67 6.80 -2.79
N ASN A 86 -3.39 5.89 -2.17
CA ASN A 86 -3.02 5.38 -0.84
C ASN A 86 -1.69 4.63 -0.89
N ALA A 87 -1.49 3.81 -1.94
CA ALA A 87 -0.22 3.13 -2.16
C ALA A 87 0.91 4.13 -2.48
N LEU A 88 0.60 5.20 -3.23
CA LEU A 88 1.58 6.25 -3.54
C LEU A 88 2.18 6.86 -2.28
N GLU A 89 1.35 7.26 -1.33
CA GLU A 89 1.84 7.91 -0.13
C GLU A 89 2.69 6.98 0.73
N ILE A 90 2.29 5.73 0.83
CA ILE A 90 3.08 4.73 1.54
C ILE A 90 4.40 4.49 0.80
N ALA A 91 4.37 4.38 -0.54
CA ALA A 91 5.58 4.19 -1.34
C ALA A 91 6.59 5.31 -1.11
N LYS A 92 6.15 6.57 -1.09
CA LYS A 92 7.01 7.71 -0.81
C LYS A 92 7.67 7.62 0.57
N ALA A 93 6.91 7.14 1.56
CA ALA A 93 7.40 7.04 2.93
C ALA A 93 8.42 5.92 3.11
N ILE A 94 8.21 4.77 2.46
CA ILE A 94 9.02 3.57 2.73
C ILE A 94 10.13 3.31 1.71
N ILE A 95 10.13 3.99 0.57
CA ILE A 95 11.12 3.73 -0.49
C ILE A 95 12.57 3.87 -0.04
N PRO A 96 12.94 4.82 0.87
CA PRO A 96 14.31 4.90 1.34
C PRO A 96 14.79 3.66 2.09
N TYR A 97 13.86 2.87 2.62
CA TYR A 97 14.16 1.70 3.44
C TYR A 97 13.98 0.38 2.69
N SER A 98 13.43 0.41 1.47
CA SER A 98 13.20 -0.79 0.68
C SER A 98 14.46 -1.19 -0.08
N VAL A 99 14.65 -2.49 -0.26
CA VAL A 99 15.75 -3.04 -1.05
C VAL A 99 15.20 -3.76 -2.27
N THR A 100 14.42 -4.82 -2.08
CA THR A 100 13.94 -5.66 -3.18
C THR A 100 12.76 -5.07 -3.95
N LYS A 101 11.95 -4.25 -3.31
CA LYS A 101 10.74 -3.65 -3.93
C LYS A 101 10.96 -2.22 -4.39
N LYS A 102 12.17 -1.68 -4.28
CA LYS A 102 12.48 -0.29 -4.57
C LYS A 102 12.06 0.14 -5.97
N ASP A 103 12.36 -0.68 -6.98
CA ASP A 103 12.03 -0.36 -8.37
C ASP A 103 10.51 -0.30 -8.59
N ALA A 104 9.76 -1.23 -8.01
CA ALA A 104 8.30 -1.25 -8.11
C ALA A 104 7.68 -0.04 -7.42
N LEU A 105 8.20 0.33 -6.24
CA LEU A 105 7.75 1.52 -5.51
C LEU A 105 8.04 2.79 -6.29
N GLN A 106 9.21 2.87 -6.92
CA GLN A 106 9.57 4.03 -7.74
C GLN A 106 8.63 4.18 -8.93
N LYS A 107 8.23 3.09 -9.56
CA LYS A 107 7.25 3.13 -10.66
C LYS A 107 5.91 3.70 -10.23
N ILE A 108 5.46 3.38 -9.02
CA ILE A 108 4.23 3.95 -8.46
C ILE A 108 4.39 5.46 -8.29
N ILE A 109 5.50 5.90 -7.72
CA ILE A 109 5.79 7.32 -7.51
C ILE A 109 5.82 8.06 -8.84
N ASP A 110 6.54 7.53 -9.81
CA ASP A 110 6.68 8.15 -11.14
C ASP A 110 5.35 8.26 -11.87
N HIS A 111 4.46 7.30 -11.67
CA HIS A 111 3.13 7.29 -12.29
C HIS A 111 2.33 8.56 -11.96
N TYR A 112 2.47 9.08 -10.75
CA TYR A 112 1.73 10.24 -10.26
C TYR A 112 2.54 11.54 -10.33
N ASP A 113 3.79 11.46 -10.76
CA ASP A 113 4.72 12.59 -10.69
C ASP A 113 4.60 13.57 -11.86
N ASP A 114 3.74 13.29 -12.84
CA ASP A 114 3.52 14.14 -14.00
C ASP A 114 2.62 15.36 -13.72
N GLY A 115 2.15 15.52 -12.48
CA GLY A 115 1.37 16.70 -12.05
C GLY A 115 -0.08 16.73 -12.49
N GLU A 116 -0.55 15.75 -13.24
CA GLU A 116 -1.93 15.71 -13.72
C GLU A 116 -2.93 15.28 -12.66
N TYR A 117 -2.48 14.62 -11.61
CA TYR A 117 -3.34 14.06 -10.59
C TYR A 117 -3.33 14.88 -9.32
N GLN A 118 -4.41 15.61 -9.11
CA GLN A 118 -4.60 16.35 -7.87
C GLN A 118 -5.18 15.45 -6.78
N SER A 119 -4.81 15.73 -5.53
CA SER A 119 -5.17 14.91 -4.38
C SER A 119 -6.67 14.89 -4.11
N GLY A 120 -7.27 13.71 -4.09
CA GLY A 120 -8.62 13.49 -3.59
C GLY A 120 -8.67 13.37 -2.07
N GLY A 121 -9.86 13.13 -1.53
CA GLY A 121 -10.08 13.03 -0.08
C GLY A 121 -9.25 11.98 0.63
N ALA A 122 -9.07 10.80 0.00
CA ALA A 122 -8.28 9.72 0.58
C ALA A 122 -6.81 10.10 0.75
N TYR A 123 -6.25 10.83 -0.22
CA TYR A 123 -4.89 11.35 -0.17
C TYR A 123 -4.72 12.30 1.02
N ARG A 124 -5.64 13.26 1.16
CA ARG A 124 -5.58 14.24 2.25
C ARG A 124 -5.70 13.58 3.63
N ALA A 125 -6.58 12.60 3.74
CA ALA A 125 -6.77 11.86 4.99
C ALA A 125 -5.50 11.12 5.39
N MET A 126 -4.79 10.52 4.44
CA MET A 126 -3.57 9.80 4.72
C MET A 126 -2.41 10.72 5.07
N ILE A 127 -2.26 11.87 4.39
CA ILE A 127 -1.26 12.88 4.76
C ILE A 127 -1.53 13.37 6.19
N LYS A 128 -2.78 13.59 6.52
CA LYS A 128 -3.18 13.99 7.87
C LYS A 128 -2.76 12.94 8.90
N LEU A 129 -2.98 11.66 8.61
CA LEU A 129 -2.58 10.57 9.49
C LEU A 129 -1.06 10.57 9.72
N PHE A 130 -0.26 10.72 8.65
CA PHE A 130 1.19 10.78 8.78
C PHE A 130 1.64 11.99 9.60
N ARG A 131 1.02 13.14 9.40
CA ARG A 131 1.33 14.35 10.19
C ARG A 131 0.97 14.18 11.66
N GLU A 132 -0.17 13.61 11.95
CA GLU A 132 -0.59 13.32 13.32
C GLU A 132 0.38 12.37 14.02
N ASN A 133 0.84 11.34 13.31
CA ASN A 133 1.84 10.42 13.83
C ASN A 133 3.17 11.12 14.13
N LEU A 134 3.61 12.04 13.25
CA LEU A 134 4.82 12.84 13.47
C LEU A 134 4.68 13.78 14.68
N GLU A 135 3.53 14.44 14.81
CA GLU A 135 3.26 15.31 15.96
C GLU A 135 3.25 14.53 17.26
N ASN A 136 2.62 13.37 17.30
CA ASN A 136 2.61 12.51 18.48
C ASN A 136 4.03 12.05 18.85
N GLU A 137 4.87 11.77 17.87
CA GLU A 137 6.26 11.40 18.09
C GLU A 137 7.06 12.56 18.68
N ASN A 138 6.83 13.78 18.19
CA ASN A 138 7.52 14.98 18.68
C ASN A 138 7.05 15.42 20.06
N ASN A 139 5.84 15.04 20.49
CA ASN A 139 5.27 15.37 21.78
C ASN A 139 5.60 14.34 22.87
N THR A 140 6.33 13.30 22.55
CA THR A 140 6.84 12.32 23.50
C THR A 140 8.33 12.56 23.73
#